data_4a87977f437f133d424abea1cb0e618a
#
_entry.id   4a87977f437f133d424abea1cb0e618a
#
_cell.length_a   1.000
_cell.length_b   1.000
_cell.length_c   1.000
_cell.angle_alpha   90.00
_cell.angle_beta   90.00
_cell.angle_gamma   90.00
#
_symmetry.space_group_name_H-M   'P 1'
#
loop_
_entity.id
_entity.type
_entity.pdbx_description
1 polymer ?
#
loop_
_entity_poly.entity_id
_entity_poly.type
_entity_poly.pdbx_seq_one_letter_code
_entity_poly.pdbx_strand_id
1 'polypeptide(L)'
;IWGSWLISLGAYLGGGLDFTGLQIGSFFATMGIASLFMPAVMGIIADRWIPAQKLLGICHLISGAFLVAAASQTAYAPLYSCMLLSVMFYMPTIALSNSVAYNALDLAKLDTVKHFPPIRVWGTVGFIAAMWFVDLTHIGGIQIKLTAWQLYVSAFLSFVLAVYSFSLPGCSVDRNVKSQSWIDTLGLRAFALFKEKRMAVFFIFSMLLGAALQITNAFGDTYIQNFGSMPQYADSAIVKHSVILLSLSQMSETFCILLIPFFLRRFGIKKVMLISMLAWVLRFGFFGIGNPGSGAAFLILSMVVYGVAFDFFNISGSLFVEKETSREIRSSAQGVFMIMTNGFGAFFGSYAAGAVVDAWGWPDSWYIFAGYALVVAVVFAFVFKYKHNPAEMASVNH
;
A
#
# COMPACT_ATOMS: atom_id res chain seq x y z
N ILE A 1 10.82 -0.38 8.46
CA ILE A 1 11.46 -0.41 7.13
C ILE A 1 10.68 0.51 6.19
N TRP A 2 9.51 0.11 5.72
CA TRP A 2 8.72 0.86 4.73
C TRP A 2 8.26 2.23 5.23
N GLY A 3 7.85 2.32 6.50
CA GLY A 3 7.45 3.58 7.14
C GLY A 3 8.54 4.65 7.19
N SER A 4 9.82 4.27 7.01
CA SER A 4 10.92 5.23 7.03
C SER A 4 10.99 6.11 5.77
N TRP A 5 10.43 5.67 4.63
CA TRP A 5 10.58 6.39 3.36
C TRP A 5 9.30 6.47 2.51
N LEU A 6 8.36 5.51 2.61
CA LEU A 6 7.23 5.42 1.68
C LEU A 6 6.43 6.72 1.59
N ILE A 7 6.19 7.35 2.72
CA ILE A 7 5.34 8.56 2.79
C ILE A 7 6.13 9.84 2.46
N SER A 8 7.41 9.90 2.85
CA SER A 8 8.24 11.09 2.73
C SER A 8 9.14 11.11 1.48
N LEU A 9 9.24 9.99 0.76
CA LEU A 9 10.10 9.90 -0.42
C LEU A 9 9.77 10.95 -1.47
N GLY A 10 8.49 11.19 -1.76
CA GLY A 10 8.06 12.16 -2.76
C GLY A 10 8.53 13.58 -2.43
N ALA A 11 8.48 13.99 -1.15
CA ALA A 11 8.95 15.29 -0.71
C ALA A 11 10.48 15.42 -0.84
N TYR A 12 11.23 14.35 -0.54
CA TYR A 12 12.68 14.33 -0.75
C TYR A 12 13.05 14.40 -2.24
N LEU A 13 12.37 13.61 -3.09
CA LEU A 13 12.65 13.62 -4.53
C LEU A 13 12.30 14.96 -5.18
N GLY A 14 11.18 15.57 -4.83
CA GLY A 14 10.77 16.87 -5.37
C GLY A 14 11.50 18.05 -4.76
N GLY A 15 11.58 18.13 -3.43
CA GLY A 15 12.18 19.27 -2.73
C GLY A 15 13.69 19.19 -2.58
N GLY A 16 14.28 17.98 -2.51
CA GLY A 16 15.71 17.78 -2.33
C GLY A 16 16.49 17.52 -3.63
N LEU A 17 15.85 16.91 -4.63
CA LEU A 17 16.48 16.51 -5.89
C LEU A 17 15.86 17.17 -7.13
N ASP A 18 14.86 18.03 -6.97
CA ASP A 18 14.15 18.76 -8.04
C ASP A 18 13.54 17.85 -9.13
N PHE A 19 13.09 16.64 -8.73
CA PHE A 19 12.45 15.73 -9.66
C PHE A 19 11.03 16.18 -9.98
N THR A 20 10.62 16.00 -11.25
CA THR A 20 9.27 16.31 -11.71
C THR A 20 8.25 15.36 -11.08
N GLY A 21 6.97 15.73 -11.11
CA GLY A 21 5.88 14.87 -10.63
C GLY A 21 5.85 13.52 -11.35
N LEU A 22 6.10 13.50 -12.67
CA LEU A 22 6.18 12.27 -13.44
C LEU A 22 7.36 11.38 -12.99
N GLN A 23 8.51 11.96 -12.69
CA GLN A 23 9.65 11.23 -12.14
C GLN A 23 9.32 10.68 -10.75
N ILE A 24 8.73 11.48 -9.86
CA ILE A 24 8.28 11.02 -8.53
C ILE A 24 7.29 9.87 -8.69
N GLY A 25 6.26 10.03 -9.53
CA GLY A 25 5.28 8.97 -9.82
C GLY A 25 5.93 7.68 -10.29
N SER A 26 7.00 7.76 -11.09
CA SER A 26 7.72 6.56 -11.56
C SER A 26 8.34 5.75 -10.42
N PHE A 27 8.86 6.39 -9.36
CA PHE A 27 9.40 5.69 -8.18
C PHE A 27 8.31 4.91 -7.46
N PHE A 28 7.12 5.48 -7.30
CA PHE A 28 5.99 4.77 -6.69
C PHE A 28 5.41 3.68 -7.60
N ALA A 29 5.52 3.83 -8.93
CA ALA A 29 5.16 2.79 -9.89
C ALA A 29 6.04 1.52 -9.77
N THR A 30 7.26 1.62 -9.22
CA THR A 30 8.12 0.45 -8.97
C THR A 30 7.44 -0.59 -8.07
N MET A 31 6.60 -0.15 -7.13
CA MET A 31 5.82 -1.05 -6.28
C MET A 31 4.81 -1.85 -7.10
N GLY A 32 4.17 -1.19 -8.08
CA GLY A 32 3.28 -1.86 -9.02
C GLY A 32 4.02 -2.92 -9.83
N ILE A 33 5.15 -2.57 -10.43
CA ILE A 33 5.98 -3.50 -11.21
C ILE A 33 6.37 -4.72 -10.36
N ALA A 34 6.91 -4.48 -9.16
CA ALA A 34 7.35 -5.56 -8.27
C ALA A 34 6.18 -6.45 -7.84
N SER A 35 5.00 -5.89 -7.56
CA SER A 35 3.83 -6.63 -7.09
C SER A 35 3.21 -7.54 -8.14
N LEU A 36 3.46 -7.30 -9.43
CA LEU A 36 2.89 -8.10 -10.51
C LEU A 36 3.40 -9.54 -10.53
N PHE A 37 4.66 -9.77 -10.20
CA PHE A 37 5.27 -11.10 -10.37
C PHE A 37 6.19 -11.53 -9.22
N MET A 38 6.86 -10.61 -8.52
CA MET A 38 7.88 -10.97 -7.53
C MET A 38 7.34 -11.79 -6.34
N PRO A 39 6.16 -11.53 -5.76
CA PRO A 39 5.62 -12.34 -4.68
C PRO A 39 5.40 -13.80 -5.11
N ALA A 40 4.92 -14.04 -6.33
CA ALA A 40 4.73 -15.39 -6.85
C ALA A 40 6.06 -16.11 -7.11
N VAL A 41 7.04 -15.43 -7.71
CA VAL A 41 8.38 -15.99 -7.95
C VAL A 41 9.03 -16.40 -6.62
N MET A 42 9.01 -15.51 -5.63
CA MET A 42 9.62 -15.80 -4.32
C MET A 42 8.82 -16.83 -3.52
N GLY A 43 7.50 -16.90 -3.72
CA GLY A 43 6.68 -17.98 -3.17
C GLY A 43 7.13 -19.35 -3.66
N ILE A 44 7.34 -19.52 -4.99
CA ILE A 44 7.84 -20.77 -5.57
C ILE A 44 9.21 -21.14 -4.99
N ILE A 45 10.09 -20.14 -4.84
CA ILE A 45 11.44 -20.36 -4.28
C ILE A 45 11.33 -20.81 -2.82
N ALA A 46 10.42 -20.21 -2.05
CA ALA A 46 10.19 -20.55 -0.65
C ALA A 46 9.63 -21.98 -0.48
N ASP A 47 8.73 -22.39 -1.36
CA ASP A 47 8.05 -23.68 -1.27
C ASP A 47 8.98 -24.83 -1.69
N ARG A 48 9.92 -24.61 -2.62
CA ARG A 48 10.68 -25.69 -3.25
C ARG A 48 12.17 -25.75 -2.88
N TRP A 49 12.80 -24.59 -2.65
CA TRP A 49 14.28 -24.53 -2.60
C TRP A 49 14.84 -23.93 -1.33
N ILE A 50 14.31 -22.81 -0.89
CA ILE A 50 14.86 -22.06 0.24
C ILE A 50 13.78 -21.85 1.29
N PRO A 51 13.93 -22.33 2.53
CA PRO A 51 12.93 -22.09 3.59
C PRO A 51 12.53 -20.62 3.72
N ALA A 52 11.23 -20.36 3.90
CA ALA A 52 10.66 -19.01 3.83
C ALA A 52 11.35 -17.99 4.77
N GLN A 53 11.77 -18.41 5.99
CA GLN A 53 12.48 -17.53 6.92
C GLN A 53 13.89 -17.15 6.41
N LYS A 54 14.59 -18.06 5.72
CA LYS A 54 15.89 -17.76 5.14
C LYS A 54 15.75 -16.87 3.92
N LEU A 55 14.75 -17.14 3.07
CA LEU A 55 14.45 -16.32 1.89
C LEU A 55 14.03 -14.91 2.30
N LEU A 56 13.25 -14.77 3.38
CA LEU A 56 12.91 -13.48 3.98
C LEU A 56 14.16 -12.67 4.33
N GLY A 57 15.14 -13.33 5.01
CA GLY A 57 16.41 -12.70 5.35
C GLY A 57 17.22 -12.28 4.12
N ILE A 58 17.33 -13.15 3.11
CA ILE A 58 18.03 -12.87 1.85
C ILE A 58 17.38 -11.68 1.11
N CYS A 59 16.05 -11.66 1.01
CA CYS A 59 15.32 -10.56 0.38
C CYS A 59 15.57 -9.22 1.09
N HIS A 60 15.55 -9.21 2.42
CA HIS A 60 15.87 -7.99 3.18
C HIS A 60 17.32 -7.58 3.05
N LEU A 61 18.26 -8.51 2.99
CA LEU A 61 19.67 -8.20 2.78
C LEU A 61 19.89 -7.52 1.42
N ILE A 62 19.35 -8.09 0.36
CA ILE A 62 19.47 -7.54 -1.00
C ILE A 62 18.74 -6.19 -1.12
N SER A 63 17.51 -6.10 -0.62
CA SER A 63 16.74 -4.85 -0.62
C SER A 63 17.48 -3.75 0.14
N GLY A 64 18.05 -4.05 1.32
CA GLY A 64 18.84 -3.13 2.12
C GLY A 64 20.10 -2.65 1.40
N ALA A 65 20.82 -3.54 0.72
CA ALA A 65 21.99 -3.18 -0.07
C ALA A 65 21.66 -2.20 -1.21
N PHE A 66 20.55 -2.44 -1.92
CA PHE A 66 20.08 -1.50 -2.96
C PHE A 66 19.55 -0.19 -2.38
N LEU A 67 18.99 -0.17 -1.15
CA LEU A 67 18.65 1.09 -0.48
C LEU A 67 19.89 1.92 -0.12
N VAL A 68 20.97 1.29 0.32
CA VAL A 68 22.27 1.98 0.54
C VAL A 68 22.79 2.54 -0.78
N ALA A 69 22.75 1.74 -1.84
CA ALA A 69 23.16 2.21 -3.17
C ALA A 69 22.28 3.36 -3.66
N ALA A 70 20.95 3.29 -3.47
CA ALA A 70 20.01 4.34 -3.81
C ALA A 70 20.30 5.64 -3.04
N ALA A 71 20.54 5.55 -1.73
CA ALA A 71 20.83 6.71 -0.88
C ALA A 71 22.07 7.49 -1.29
N SER A 72 23.00 6.87 -2.02
CA SER A 72 24.22 7.50 -2.55
C SER A 72 24.03 8.16 -3.92
N GLN A 73 22.84 8.01 -4.56
CA GLN A 73 22.55 8.54 -5.88
C GLN A 73 21.73 9.81 -5.79
N THR A 74 22.02 10.77 -6.69
CA THR A 74 21.23 11.99 -6.86
C THR A 74 20.64 12.12 -8.26
N ALA A 75 21.18 11.38 -9.24
CA ALA A 75 20.67 11.37 -10.60
C ALA A 75 19.49 10.39 -10.73
N TYR A 76 18.50 10.75 -11.55
CA TYR A 76 17.26 10.02 -11.72
C TYR A 76 17.46 8.53 -12.08
N ALA A 77 18.19 8.23 -13.15
CA ALA A 77 18.28 6.87 -13.68
C ALA A 77 18.96 5.86 -12.70
N PRO A 78 20.11 6.16 -12.10
CA PRO A 78 20.73 5.24 -11.15
C PRO A 78 19.91 5.12 -9.85
N LEU A 79 19.33 6.22 -9.35
CA LEU A 79 18.46 6.19 -8.16
C LEU A 79 17.21 5.33 -8.43
N TYR A 80 16.55 5.55 -9.57
CA TYR A 80 15.40 4.75 -9.98
C TYR A 80 15.71 3.26 -10.08
N SER A 81 16.83 2.91 -10.73
CA SER A 81 17.24 1.51 -10.89
C SER A 81 17.50 0.83 -9.55
N CYS A 82 18.21 1.51 -8.64
CA CYS A 82 18.44 0.99 -7.29
C CYS A 82 17.15 0.84 -6.49
N MET A 83 16.24 1.81 -6.56
CA MET A 83 14.94 1.74 -5.89
C MET A 83 14.08 0.61 -6.46
N LEU A 84 14.00 0.46 -7.79
CA LEU A 84 13.29 -0.65 -8.42
C LEU A 84 13.80 -2.00 -7.93
N LEU A 85 15.10 -2.22 -7.94
CA LEU A 85 15.70 -3.47 -7.46
C LEU A 85 15.44 -3.68 -5.97
N SER A 86 15.56 -2.64 -5.14
CA SER A 86 15.22 -2.73 -3.72
C SER A 86 13.77 -3.16 -3.52
N VAL A 87 12.83 -2.52 -4.20
CA VAL A 87 11.39 -2.79 -4.08
C VAL A 87 11.03 -4.17 -4.62
N MET A 88 11.68 -4.64 -5.70
CA MET A 88 11.48 -6.00 -6.22
C MET A 88 11.77 -7.08 -5.18
N PHE A 89 12.81 -6.93 -4.38
CA PHE A 89 13.11 -7.86 -3.29
C PHE A 89 12.31 -7.58 -2.01
N TYR A 90 11.86 -6.35 -1.81
CA TYR A 90 11.05 -5.98 -0.64
C TYR A 90 9.60 -6.49 -0.74
N MET A 91 8.92 -6.35 -1.89
CA MET A 91 7.50 -6.68 -2.02
C MET A 91 7.14 -8.12 -1.63
N PRO A 92 7.92 -9.15 -2.00
CA PRO A 92 7.67 -10.53 -1.58
C PRO A 92 7.76 -10.75 -0.07
N THR A 93 8.53 -9.91 0.65
CA THR A 93 8.74 -10.08 2.09
C THR A 93 7.45 -9.96 2.90
N ILE A 94 6.44 -9.26 2.36
CA ILE A 94 5.11 -9.12 3.00
C ILE A 94 4.43 -10.49 3.07
N ALA A 95 4.43 -11.25 1.98
CA ALA A 95 3.85 -12.59 1.94
C ALA A 95 4.72 -13.59 2.72
N LEU A 96 6.05 -13.52 2.56
CA LEU A 96 6.99 -14.39 3.28
C LEU A 96 6.89 -14.21 4.80
N SER A 97 6.76 -12.99 5.30
CA SER A 97 6.61 -12.72 6.73
C SER A 97 5.31 -13.31 7.30
N ASN A 98 4.22 -13.25 6.55
CA ASN A 98 2.96 -13.88 6.94
C ASN A 98 3.11 -15.41 6.98
N SER A 99 3.75 -16.01 5.97
CA SER A 99 4.01 -17.46 5.91
C SER A 99 4.85 -17.93 7.10
N VAL A 100 5.91 -17.20 7.44
CA VAL A 100 6.75 -17.49 8.61
C VAL A 100 5.97 -17.37 9.91
N ALA A 101 5.12 -16.35 10.05
CA ALA A 101 4.28 -16.16 11.23
C ALA A 101 3.26 -17.32 11.38
N TYR A 102 2.62 -17.73 10.30
CA TYR A 102 1.70 -18.87 10.33
C TYR A 102 2.41 -20.17 10.71
N ASN A 103 3.57 -20.43 10.11
CA ASN A 103 4.36 -21.60 10.49
C ASN A 103 4.78 -21.59 11.96
N ALA A 104 5.17 -20.43 12.50
CA ALA A 104 5.54 -20.30 13.91
C ALA A 104 4.34 -20.57 14.84
N LEU A 105 3.15 -20.10 14.47
CA LEU A 105 1.91 -20.35 15.23
C LEU A 105 1.53 -21.84 15.20
N ASP A 106 1.64 -22.49 14.04
CA ASP A 106 1.39 -23.93 13.89
C ASP A 106 2.35 -24.77 14.74
N LEU A 107 3.64 -24.44 14.71
CA LEU A 107 4.64 -25.11 15.56
C LEU A 107 4.35 -24.92 17.07
N ALA A 108 3.83 -23.76 17.44
CA ALA A 108 3.41 -23.49 18.81
C ALA A 108 2.03 -24.06 19.15
N LYS A 109 1.35 -24.73 18.20
CA LYS A 109 -0.03 -25.27 18.33
C LYS A 109 -1.04 -24.20 18.74
N LEU A 110 -0.86 -22.97 18.27
CA LEU A 110 -1.74 -21.85 18.52
C LEU A 110 -2.69 -21.66 17.32
N ASP A 111 -3.94 -21.28 17.62
CA ASP A 111 -4.93 -20.97 16.60
C ASP A 111 -4.52 -19.70 15.81
N THR A 112 -4.26 -19.88 14.53
CA THR A 112 -3.81 -18.82 13.63
C THR A 112 -4.86 -17.71 13.52
N VAL A 113 -6.15 -18.04 13.46
CA VAL A 113 -7.23 -17.05 13.33
C VAL A 113 -7.27 -16.12 14.55
N LYS A 114 -7.03 -16.67 15.75
CA LYS A 114 -7.06 -15.93 17.00
C LYS A 114 -5.77 -15.14 17.27
N HIS A 115 -4.60 -15.70 16.92
CA HIS A 115 -3.32 -15.17 17.38
C HIS A 115 -2.56 -14.37 16.31
N PHE A 116 -2.84 -14.56 15.02
CA PHE A 116 -2.18 -13.78 13.96
C PHE A 116 -2.56 -12.30 13.95
N PRO A 117 -3.86 -11.90 14.10
CA PRO A 117 -4.23 -10.49 14.05
C PRO A 117 -3.46 -9.60 15.06
N PRO A 118 -3.29 -9.97 16.35
CA PRO A 118 -2.47 -9.21 17.28
C PRO A 118 -1.00 -9.06 16.83
N ILE A 119 -0.42 -10.11 16.23
CA ILE A 119 0.94 -10.05 15.69
C ILE A 119 1.00 -9.04 14.54
N ARG A 120 0.02 -9.07 13.64
CA ARG A 120 -0.04 -8.20 12.46
C ARG A 120 -0.14 -6.71 12.83
N VAL A 121 -0.82 -6.36 13.93
CA VAL A 121 -0.94 -4.97 14.45
C VAL A 121 0.43 -4.35 14.71
N TRP A 122 1.42 -5.12 15.20
CA TRP A 122 2.77 -4.62 15.40
C TRP A 122 3.45 -4.12 14.13
N GLY A 123 3.02 -4.62 12.96
CA GLY A 123 3.44 -4.08 11.66
C GLY A 123 3.03 -2.62 11.48
N THR A 124 1.78 -2.26 11.82
CA THR A 124 1.29 -0.88 11.76
C THR A 124 1.96 0.00 12.82
N VAL A 125 2.13 -0.50 14.04
CA VAL A 125 2.85 0.22 15.11
C VAL A 125 4.29 0.53 14.66
N GLY A 126 5.01 -0.45 14.12
CA GLY A 126 6.37 -0.26 13.62
C GLY A 126 6.44 0.68 12.41
N PHE A 127 5.40 0.69 11.56
CA PHE A 127 5.30 1.62 10.45
C PHE A 127 5.18 3.06 10.97
N ILE A 128 4.26 3.34 11.88
CA ILE A 128 4.05 4.66 12.51
C ILE A 128 5.30 5.11 13.27
N ALA A 129 5.91 4.21 14.06
CA ALA A 129 7.13 4.53 14.81
C ALA A 129 8.29 4.95 13.87
N ALA A 130 8.44 4.27 12.73
CA ALA A 130 9.44 4.64 11.73
C ALA A 130 9.13 5.98 11.06
N MET A 131 7.85 6.28 10.77
CA MET A 131 7.42 7.59 10.28
C MET A 131 7.79 8.71 11.27
N TRP A 132 7.47 8.54 12.55
CA TRP A 132 7.76 9.53 13.58
C TRP A 132 9.27 9.69 13.78
N PHE A 133 10.03 8.59 13.72
CA PHE A 133 11.47 8.65 13.84
C PHE A 133 12.10 9.54 12.76
N VAL A 134 11.74 9.36 11.48
CA VAL A 134 12.32 10.15 10.39
C VAL A 134 11.80 11.59 10.36
N ASP A 135 10.63 11.86 10.93
CA ASP A 135 10.06 13.20 11.03
C ASP A 135 10.69 14.01 12.17
N LEU A 136 10.95 13.39 13.31
CA LEU A 136 11.45 14.05 14.52
C LEU A 136 12.99 14.15 14.56
N THR A 137 13.69 13.26 13.88
CA THR A 137 15.16 13.23 13.92
C THR A 137 15.79 14.12 12.87
N HIS A 138 16.85 14.85 13.26
CA HIS A 138 17.60 15.76 12.42
C HIS A 138 19.05 15.31 12.27
N ILE A 139 19.61 15.46 11.09
CA ILE A 139 21.03 15.25 10.81
C ILE A 139 21.52 16.51 10.10
N GLY A 140 22.57 17.16 10.64
CA GLY A 140 23.06 18.42 10.09
C GLY A 140 22.04 19.57 10.09
N GLY A 141 21.06 19.54 11.01
CA GLY A 141 20.00 20.54 11.10
C GLY A 141 18.79 20.30 10.17
N ILE A 142 18.84 19.27 9.32
CA ILE A 142 17.75 18.91 8.38
C ILE A 142 17.06 17.65 8.88
N GLN A 143 15.72 17.61 8.79
CA GLN A 143 14.95 16.41 9.13
C GLN A 143 15.32 15.25 8.21
N ILE A 144 15.43 14.03 8.78
CA ILE A 144 15.77 12.81 8.03
C ILE A 144 14.82 12.59 6.86
N LYS A 145 13.52 12.84 7.02
CA LYS A 145 12.49 12.66 5.99
C LYS A 145 12.74 13.45 4.70
N LEU A 146 13.48 14.55 4.77
CA LEU A 146 13.79 15.43 3.63
C LEU A 146 15.16 15.13 3.01
N THR A 147 15.80 14.05 3.40
CA THR A 147 17.15 13.67 2.98
C THR A 147 17.25 12.21 2.59
N ALA A 148 18.35 11.81 1.94
CA ALA A 148 18.65 10.41 1.67
C ALA A 148 18.77 9.53 2.94
N TRP A 149 18.94 10.12 4.12
CA TRP A 149 19.05 9.39 5.38
C TRP A 149 17.83 8.52 5.70
N GLN A 150 16.65 8.87 5.20
CA GLN A 150 15.46 8.02 5.30
C GLN A 150 15.67 6.64 4.67
N LEU A 151 16.44 6.57 3.56
CA LEU A 151 16.80 5.31 2.91
C LEU A 151 17.86 4.53 3.69
N TYR A 152 18.85 5.21 4.29
CA TYR A 152 19.83 4.56 5.16
C TYR A 152 19.18 3.98 6.42
N VAL A 153 18.23 4.68 7.05
CA VAL A 153 17.44 4.17 8.18
C VAL A 153 16.69 2.90 7.77
N SER A 154 16.06 2.91 6.61
CA SER A 154 15.34 1.75 6.08
C SER A 154 16.29 0.58 5.79
N ALA A 155 17.46 0.85 5.21
CA ALA A 155 18.48 -0.16 4.94
C ALA A 155 19.01 -0.79 6.24
N PHE A 156 19.31 0.01 7.24
CA PHE A 156 19.72 -0.48 8.56
C PHE A 156 18.68 -1.43 9.17
N LEU A 157 17.41 -1.01 9.18
CA LEU A 157 16.33 -1.86 9.68
C LEU A 157 16.16 -3.13 8.84
N SER A 158 16.42 -3.06 7.52
CA SER A 158 16.40 -4.24 6.64
C SER A 158 17.53 -5.22 7.00
N PHE A 159 18.74 -4.74 7.26
CA PHE A 159 19.85 -5.59 7.68
C PHE A 159 19.61 -6.23 9.06
N VAL A 160 19.06 -5.46 10.02
CA VAL A 160 18.68 -6.02 11.34
C VAL A 160 17.65 -7.14 11.16
N LEU A 161 16.61 -6.91 10.35
CA LEU A 161 15.59 -7.92 10.09
C LEU A 161 16.15 -9.11 9.30
N ALA A 162 17.06 -8.87 8.37
CA ALA A 162 17.74 -9.94 7.64
C ALA A 162 18.44 -10.90 8.60
N VAL A 163 19.25 -10.37 9.53
CA VAL A 163 19.95 -11.20 10.54
C VAL A 163 18.95 -11.90 11.45
N TYR A 164 17.94 -11.18 11.95
CA TYR A 164 16.88 -11.72 12.81
C TYR A 164 16.10 -12.85 12.13
N SER A 165 15.86 -12.76 10.82
CA SER A 165 15.10 -13.76 10.07
C SER A 165 15.75 -15.16 10.09
N PHE A 166 17.08 -15.24 10.21
CA PHE A 166 17.78 -16.53 10.35
C PHE A 166 17.59 -17.19 11.71
N SER A 167 17.14 -16.45 12.73
CA SER A 167 16.82 -17.00 14.06
C SER A 167 15.36 -17.46 14.20
N LEU A 168 14.51 -17.20 13.19
CA LEU A 168 13.11 -17.59 13.21
C LEU A 168 12.92 -19.09 13.03
N PRO A 169 11.79 -19.68 13.51
CA PRO A 169 11.49 -21.09 13.36
C PRO A 169 11.56 -21.53 11.90
N GLY A 170 12.19 -22.71 11.67
CA GLY A 170 12.37 -23.26 10.33
C GLY A 170 11.04 -23.58 9.66
N CYS A 171 10.84 -23.09 8.45
CA CYS A 171 9.73 -23.48 7.58
C CYS A 171 10.13 -24.74 6.78
N SER A 172 9.21 -25.67 6.60
CA SER A 172 9.41 -26.86 5.78
C SER A 172 9.44 -26.50 4.30
N VAL A 173 10.30 -27.18 3.56
CA VAL A 173 10.37 -27.11 2.09
C VAL A 173 9.89 -28.46 1.54
N ASP A 174 8.87 -28.46 0.71
CA ASP A 174 8.41 -29.68 0.05
C ASP A 174 8.98 -29.75 -1.37
N ARG A 175 10.04 -30.54 -1.53
CA ARG A 175 10.69 -30.77 -2.82
C ARG A 175 9.88 -31.63 -3.78
N ASN A 176 8.85 -32.32 -3.29
CA ASN A 176 8.02 -33.23 -4.07
C ASN A 176 6.74 -32.60 -4.62
N VAL A 177 6.50 -31.32 -4.38
CA VAL A 177 5.36 -30.62 -4.99
C VAL A 177 5.45 -30.75 -6.50
N LYS A 178 4.48 -31.46 -7.10
CA LYS A 178 4.38 -31.59 -8.56
C LYS A 178 4.46 -30.21 -9.18
N SER A 179 5.25 -30.11 -10.27
CA SER A 179 5.40 -28.88 -11.05
C SER A 179 4.02 -28.34 -11.42
N GLN A 180 3.51 -27.39 -10.65
CA GLN A 180 2.42 -26.55 -11.13
C GLN A 180 2.95 -25.73 -12.31
N SER A 181 2.13 -25.59 -13.34
CA SER A 181 2.46 -24.72 -14.46
C SER A 181 2.75 -23.31 -13.92
N TRP A 182 3.67 -22.58 -14.53
CA TRP A 182 3.88 -21.15 -14.26
C TRP A 182 2.58 -20.36 -14.30
N ILE A 183 1.65 -20.75 -15.18
CA ILE A 183 0.30 -20.21 -15.29
C ILE A 183 -0.51 -20.41 -14.00
N ASP A 184 -0.38 -21.59 -13.37
CA ASP A 184 -1.08 -21.91 -12.12
C ASP A 184 -0.47 -21.16 -10.93
N THR A 185 0.84 -21.11 -10.90
CA THR A 185 1.59 -20.50 -9.80
C THR A 185 1.44 -18.96 -9.78
N LEU A 186 1.41 -18.33 -10.96
CA LEU A 186 1.12 -16.90 -11.10
C LEU A 186 -0.38 -16.59 -10.96
N GLY A 187 -1.22 -17.61 -10.74
CA GLY A 187 -2.66 -17.43 -10.62
C GLY A 187 -3.35 -16.99 -11.92
N LEU A 188 -2.67 -17.13 -13.06
CA LEU A 188 -3.16 -16.62 -14.36
C LEU A 188 -4.46 -17.28 -14.80
N ARG A 189 -4.78 -18.49 -14.31
CA ARG A 189 -6.10 -19.11 -14.55
C ARG A 189 -7.25 -18.24 -14.06
N ALA A 190 -7.06 -17.51 -12.98
CA ALA A 190 -8.10 -16.62 -12.46
C ALA A 190 -8.34 -15.40 -13.35
N PHE A 191 -7.46 -15.06 -14.29
CA PHE A 191 -7.75 -14.08 -15.33
C PHE A 191 -8.89 -14.52 -16.26
N ALA A 192 -9.21 -15.83 -16.32
CA ALA A 192 -10.41 -16.29 -17.00
C ALA A 192 -11.70 -15.71 -16.39
N LEU A 193 -11.68 -15.27 -15.13
CA LEU A 193 -12.80 -14.58 -14.47
C LEU A 193 -13.15 -13.24 -15.14
N PHE A 194 -12.25 -12.65 -15.92
CA PHE A 194 -12.59 -11.48 -16.75
C PHE A 194 -13.64 -11.77 -17.83
N LYS A 195 -13.89 -13.04 -18.17
CA LYS A 195 -15.01 -13.44 -19.04
C LYS A 195 -16.37 -13.26 -18.36
N GLU A 196 -16.41 -13.27 -17.04
CA GLU A 196 -17.60 -13.00 -16.26
C GLU A 196 -17.76 -11.49 -16.06
N LYS A 197 -18.78 -10.90 -16.66
CA LYS A 197 -19.00 -9.44 -16.65
C LYS A 197 -18.90 -8.82 -15.25
N ARG A 198 -19.42 -9.48 -14.21
CA ARG A 198 -19.41 -8.97 -12.84
C ARG A 198 -18.01 -8.92 -12.26
N MET A 199 -17.24 -10.00 -12.45
CA MET A 199 -15.85 -10.07 -12.01
C MET A 199 -14.95 -9.11 -12.78
N ALA A 200 -15.12 -9.00 -14.10
CA ALA A 200 -14.39 -8.05 -14.93
C ALA A 200 -14.60 -6.60 -14.45
N VAL A 201 -15.85 -6.21 -14.23
CA VAL A 201 -16.19 -4.89 -13.68
C VAL A 201 -15.53 -4.67 -12.32
N PHE A 202 -15.64 -5.64 -11.42
CA PHE A 202 -15.01 -5.55 -10.10
C PHE A 202 -13.48 -5.37 -10.20
N PHE A 203 -12.78 -6.15 -11.01
CA PHE A 203 -11.33 -6.05 -11.17
C PHE A 203 -10.88 -4.72 -11.79
N ILE A 204 -11.64 -4.19 -12.77
CA ILE A 204 -11.36 -2.86 -13.34
C ILE A 204 -11.49 -1.77 -12.26
N PHE A 205 -12.56 -1.79 -11.47
CA PHE A 205 -12.71 -0.83 -10.38
C PHE A 205 -11.67 -1.01 -9.27
N SER A 206 -11.22 -2.23 -9.03
CA SER A 206 -10.11 -2.52 -8.10
C SER A 206 -8.82 -1.85 -8.58
N MET A 207 -8.52 -1.89 -9.87
CA MET A 207 -7.39 -1.20 -10.47
C MET A 207 -7.51 0.34 -10.28
N LEU A 208 -8.68 0.90 -10.58
CA LEU A 208 -8.91 2.34 -10.44
C LEU A 208 -8.78 2.81 -8.98
N LEU A 209 -9.22 2.02 -8.00
CA LEU A 209 -9.04 2.37 -6.59
C LEU A 209 -7.62 2.14 -6.09
N GLY A 210 -6.91 1.16 -6.63
CA GLY A 210 -5.48 1.01 -6.42
C GLY A 210 -4.69 2.24 -6.90
N ALA A 211 -5.11 2.86 -8.01
CA ALA A 211 -4.57 4.13 -8.48
C ALA A 211 -4.82 5.26 -7.46
N ALA A 212 -6.03 5.37 -6.91
CA ALA A 212 -6.36 6.37 -5.90
C ALA A 212 -5.46 6.26 -4.64
N LEU A 213 -5.16 5.05 -4.20
CA LEU A 213 -4.27 4.81 -3.07
C LEU A 213 -2.87 5.41 -3.31
N GLN A 214 -2.30 5.20 -4.49
CA GLN A 214 -0.94 5.65 -4.78
C GLN A 214 -0.82 7.17 -4.92
N ILE A 215 -1.86 7.88 -5.29
CA ILE A 215 -1.88 9.35 -5.37
C ILE A 215 -1.45 9.95 -4.01
N THR A 216 -2.06 9.52 -2.92
CA THR A 216 -1.73 10.07 -1.60
C THR A 216 -0.40 9.56 -1.04
N ASN A 217 0.01 8.34 -1.35
CA ASN A 217 1.31 7.82 -0.95
C ASN A 217 2.46 8.60 -1.62
N ALA A 218 2.30 8.94 -2.90
CA ALA A 218 3.33 9.64 -3.66
C ALA A 218 3.37 11.16 -3.36
N PHE A 219 2.21 11.79 -3.22
CA PHE A 219 2.10 13.24 -3.26
C PHE A 219 1.52 13.88 -2.01
N GLY A 220 1.06 13.10 -1.02
CA GLY A 220 0.47 13.65 0.21
C GLY A 220 1.46 14.49 1.01
N ASP A 221 2.66 13.98 1.26
CA ASP A 221 3.72 14.71 1.97
C ASP A 221 4.31 15.82 1.10
N THR A 222 4.56 15.54 -0.19
CA THR A 222 5.07 16.52 -1.16
C THR A 222 4.19 17.77 -1.20
N TYR A 223 2.88 17.60 -1.21
CA TYR A 223 1.92 18.71 -1.17
C TYR A 223 2.00 19.51 0.12
N ILE A 224 2.04 18.86 1.28
CA ILE A 224 2.14 19.56 2.56
C ILE A 224 3.47 20.30 2.66
N GLN A 225 4.57 19.71 2.22
CA GLN A 225 5.87 20.35 2.20
C GLN A 225 5.93 21.57 1.25
N ASN A 226 5.16 21.56 0.16
CA ASN A 226 5.08 22.70 -0.76
C ASN A 226 4.59 23.99 -0.07
N PHE A 227 3.77 23.90 0.98
CA PHE A 227 3.39 25.06 1.79
C PHE A 227 4.57 25.70 2.52
N GLY A 228 5.66 24.98 2.75
CA GLY A 228 6.88 25.51 3.37
C GLY A 228 7.56 26.62 2.56
N SER A 229 7.33 26.68 1.24
CA SER A 229 7.79 27.77 0.38
C SER A 229 7.04 29.08 0.60
N MET A 230 5.86 29.03 1.27
CA MET A 230 5.02 30.21 1.55
C MET A 230 5.42 30.79 2.92
N PRO A 231 5.86 32.08 3.02
CA PRO A 231 6.35 32.66 4.28
C PRO A 231 5.38 32.49 5.46
N GLN A 232 4.07 32.55 5.19
CA GLN A 232 3.01 32.43 6.20
C GLN A 232 2.87 31.03 6.81
N TYR A 233 3.39 30.00 6.15
CA TYR A 233 3.29 28.59 6.57
C TYR A 233 4.62 27.92 6.84
N ALA A 234 5.75 28.58 6.54
CA ALA A 234 7.08 28.01 6.69
C ALA A 234 7.36 27.49 8.11
N ASP A 235 6.83 28.16 9.13
CA ASP A 235 6.98 27.79 10.54
C ASP A 235 5.82 26.94 11.09
N SER A 236 4.85 26.56 10.26
CA SER A 236 3.70 25.78 10.69
C SER A 236 4.14 24.39 11.18
N ALA A 237 3.59 23.96 12.32
CA ALA A 237 3.79 22.60 12.84
C ALA A 237 3.30 21.52 11.86
N ILE A 238 2.26 21.81 11.05
CA ILE A 238 1.73 20.90 10.02
C ILE A 238 2.76 20.65 8.93
N VAL A 239 3.48 21.67 8.49
CA VAL A 239 4.54 21.56 7.49
C VAL A 239 5.75 20.86 8.09
N LYS A 240 6.21 21.32 9.27
CA LYS A 240 7.37 20.73 9.96
C LYS A 240 7.16 19.24 10.28
N HIS A 241 5.95 18.86 10.68
CA HIS A 241 5.61 17.49 11.08
C HIS A 241 4.56 16.84 10.18
N SER A 242 4.69 17.03 8.87
CA SER A 242 3.76 16.51 7.86
C SER A 242 3.61 14.99 7.90
N VAL A 243 4.70 14.26 8.14
CA VAL A 243 4.67 12.80 8.22
C VAL A 243 3.95 12.32 9.49
N ILE A 244 4.05 13.07 10.60
CA ILE A 244 3.25 12.80 11.80
C ILE A 244 1.76 13.02 11.48
N LEU A 245 1.41 14.12 10.81
CA LEU A 245 0.03 14.34 10.37
C LEU A 245 -0.47 13.20 9.49
N LEU A 246 0.31 12.77 8.50
CA LEU A 246 -0.05 11.68 7.60
C LEU A 246 -0.18 10.34 8.33
N SER A 247 0.53 10.13 9.46
CA SER A 247 0.39 8.92 10.27
C SER A 247 -1.00 8.76 10.89
N LEU A 248 -1.79 9.83 11.03
CA LEU A 248 -3.19 9.75 11.45
C LEU A 248 -4.02 8.90 10.48
N SER A 249 -3.62 8.81 9.21
CA SER A 249 -4.26 7.92 8.24
C SER A 249 -4.11 6.45 8.64
N GLN A 250 -2.93 6.05 9.11
CA GLN A 250 -2.66 4.67 9.57
C GLN A 250 -3.42 4.35 10.87
N MET A 251 -3.56 5.35 11.75
CA MET A 251 -4.39 5.19 12.95
C MET A 251 -5.85 5.04 12.58
N SER A 252 -6.36 5.88 11.66
CA SER A 252 -7.74 5.79 11.15
C SER A 252 -8.03 4.43 10.52
N GLU A 253 -7.10 3.88 9.72
CA GLU A 253 -7.19 2.52 9.16
C GLU A 253 -7.46 1.49 10.25
N THR A 254 -6.67 1.50 11.32
CA THR A 254 -6.82 0.55 12.43
C THR A 254 -8.21 0.63 13.08
N PHE A 255 -8.76 1.82 13.27
CA PHE A 255 -10.10 2.00 13.84
C PHE A 255 -11.20 1.62 12.84
N CYS A 256 -11.04 1.96 11.57
CA CYS A 256 -12.06 1.70 10.54
C CYS A 256 -12.26 0.21 10.29
N ILE A 257 -11.21 -0.61 10.38
CA ILE A 257 -11.32 -2.07 10.28
C ILE A 257 -12.36 -2.63 11.27
N LEU A 258 -12.41 -2.10 12.49
CA LEU A 258 -13.36 -2.53 13.52
C LEU A 258 -14.82 -2.20 13.18
N LEU A 259 -15.04 -1.16 12.36
CA LEU A 259 -16.38 -0.72 11.97
C LEU A 259 -16.95 -1.51 10.77
N ILE A 260 -16.08 -2.16 9.97
CA ILE A 260 -16.47 -2.84 8.73
C ILE A 260 -17.57 -3.90 8.94
N PRO A 261 -17.53 -4.78 9.95
CA PRO A 261 -18.59 -5.76 10.15
C PRO A 261 -19.98 -5.12 10.36
N PHE A 262 -20.04 -4.00 11.08
CA PHE A 262 -21.28 -3.24 11.25
C PHE A 262 -21.81 -2.71 9.91
N PHE A 263 -20.95 -2.06 9.12
CA PHE A 263 -21.34 -1.49 7.83
C PHE A 263 -21.73 -2.57 6.81
N LEU A 264 -21.01 -3.69 6.76
CA LEU A 264 -21.32 -4.80 5.86
C LEU A 264 -22.67 -5.42 6.18
N ARG A 265 -23.00 -5.64 7.46
CA ARG A 265 -24.32 -6.16 7.88
C ARG A 265 -25.44 -5.19 7.54
N ARG A 266 -25.22 -3.90 7.75
CA ARG A 266 -26.26 -2.86 7.56
C ARG A 266 -26.50 -2.51 6.10
N PHE A 267 -25.44 -2.40 5.31
CA PHE A 267 -25.48 -1.83 3.96
C PHE A 267 -25.15 -2.84 2.85
N GLY A 268 -24.42 -3.90 3.16
CA GLY A 268 -23.95 -4.91 2.22
C GLY A 268 -22.75 -4.45 1.38
N ILE A 269 -22.11 -5.42 0.69
CA ILE A 269 -20.83 -5.27 -0.01
C ILE A 269 -20.84 -4.08 -0.98
N LYS A 270 -21.81 -3.98 -1.89
CA LYS A 270 -21.85 -2.91 -2.91
C LYS A 270 -21.89 -1.51 -2.29
N LYS A 271 -22.75 -1.30 -1.28
CA LYS A 271 -22.88 0.03 -0.66
C LYS A 271 -21.64 0.39 0.16
N VAL A 272 -20.99 -0.59 0.81
CA VAL A 272 -19.74 -0.38 1.55
C VAL A 272 -18.61 0.00 0.59
N MET A 273 -18.50 -0.64 -0.57
CA MET A 273 -17.58 -0.23 -1.64
C MET A 273 -17.86 1.19 -2.13
N LEU A 274 -19.13 1.57 -2.32
CA LEU A 274 -19.51 2.94 -2.71
C LEU A 274 -19.15 3.97 -1.64
N ILE A 275 -19.36 3.65 -0.36
CA ILE A 275 -18.94 4.52 0.76
C ILE A 275 -17.43 4.76 0.71
N SER A 276 -16.63 3.72 0.44
CA SER A 276 -15.19 3.85 0.24
C SER A 276 -14.84 4.79 -0.92
N MET A 277 -15.49 4.64 -2.06
CA MET A 277 -15.26 5.50 -3.22
C MET A 277 -15.61 6.97 -2.93
N LEU A 278 -16.72 7.23 -2.24
CA LEU A 278 -17.08 8.57 -1.80
C LEU A 278 -16.11 9.13 -0.75
N ALA A 279 -15.57 8.27 0.10
CA ALA A 279 -14.52 8.65 1.04
C ALA A 279 -13.23 9.10 0.32
N TRP A 280 -12.86 8.49 -0.83
CA TRP A 280 -11.77 9.00 -1.68
C TRP A 280 -12.07 10.39 -2.25
N VAL A 281 -13.31 10.65 -2.69
CA VAL A 281 -13.72 11.99 -3.13
C VAL A 281 -13.51 13.02 -2.02
N LEU A 282 -13.99 12.72 -0.81
CA LEU A 282 -13.81 13.59 0.35
C LEU A 282 -12.34 13.77 0.71
N ARG A 283 -11.55 12.70 0.70
CA ARG A 283 -10.13 12.75 1.01
C ARG A 283 -9.39 13.71 0.09
N PHE A 284 -9.56 13.55 -1.22
CA PHE A 284 -8.91 14.42 -2.20
C PHE A 284 -9.45 15.85 -2.16
N GLY A 285 -10.76 16.01 -2.00
CA GLY A 285 -11.39 17.34 -1.84
C GLY A 285 -10.86 18.06 -0.61
N PHE A 286 -10.71 17.37 0.52
CA PHE A 286 -10.15 17.95 1.74
C PHE A 286 -8.66 18.31 1.59
N PHE A 287 -7.89 17.58 0.83
CA PHE A 287 -6.54 18.01 0.46
C PHE A 287 -6.59 19.30 -0.38
N GLY A 288 -7.48 19.38 -1.37
CA GLY A 288 -7.58 20.54 -2.27
C GLY A 288 -7.95 21.85 -1.55
N ILE A 289 -8.88 21.81 -0.58
CA ILE A 289 -9.29 22.99 0.20
C ILE A 289 -8.46 23.20 1.47
N GLY A 290 -7.70 22.18 1.90
CA GLY A 290 -6.89 22.20 3.12
C GLY A 290 -5.64 23.06 2.96
N ASN A 291 -5.24 23.72 4.05
CA ASN A 291 -3.99 24.44 4.16
C ASN A 291 -3.50 24.42 5.62
N PRO A 292 -2.23 24.73 5.90
CA PRO A 292 -1.70 24.72 7.28
C PRO A 292 -2.24 25.78 8.22
N GLY A 293 -3.05 26.71 7.73
CA GLY A 293 -3.68 27.79 8.50
C GLY A 293 -5.13 27.48 8.83
N SER A 294 -6.05 28.31 8.33
CA SER A 294 -7.50 28.17 8.55
C SER A 294 -8.09 26.87 8.01
N GLY A 295 -7.44 26.24 7.04
CA GLY A 295 -7.83 24.96 6.45
C GLY A 295 -7.23 23.72 7.11
N ALA A 296 -6.53 23.84 8.23
CA ALA A 296 -5.86 22.72 8.92
C ALA A 296 -6.83 21.58 9.28
N ALA A 297 -8.05 21.91 9.67
CA ALA A 297 -9.09 20.93 9.97
C ALA A 297 -9.41 20.02 8.78
N PHE A 298 -9.38 20.55 7.55
CA PHE A 298 -9.63 19.73 6.35
C PHE A 298 -8.49 18.76 6.07
N LEU A 299 -7.23 19.17 6.30
CA LEU A 299 -6.09 18.24 6.22
C LEU A 299 -6.24 17.09 7.21
N ILE A 300 -6.61 17.39 8.47
CA ILE A 300 -6.85 16.35 9.50
C ILE A 300 -8.03 15.44 9.10
N LEU A 301 -9.14 16.02 8.64
CA LEU A 301 -10.30 15.25 8.18
C LEU A 301 -9.95 14.33 7.00
N SER A 302 -9.08 14.78 6.08
CA SER A 302 -8.55 13.95 5.01
C SER A 302 -7.85 12.70 5.56
N MET A 303 -7.06 12.84 6.65
CA MET A 303 -6.40 11.69 7.28
C MET A 303 -7.39 10.74 7.94
N VAL A 304 -8.40 11.29 8.62
CA VAL A 304 -9.43 10.48 9.31
C VAL A 304 -10.28 9.69 8.31
N VAL A 305 -10.62 10.27 7.17
CA VAL A 305 -11.45 9.62 6.14
C VAL A 305 -10.68 8.49 5.42
N TYR A 306 -9.35 8.46 5.50
CA TYR A 306 -8.54 7.46 4.80
C TYR A 306 -8.88 6.02 5.15
N GLY A 307 -9.09 5.70 6.42
CA GLY A 307 -9.43 4.33 6.82
C GLY A 307 -10.72 3.83 6.17
N VAL A 308 -11.75 4.71 6.07
CA VAL A 308 -12.97 4.39 5.32
C VAL A 308 -12.68 4.23 3.83
N ALA A 309 -11.87 5.12 3.26
CA ALA A 309 -11.55 5.10 1.84
C ALA A 309 -10.80 3.82 1.43
N PHE A 310 -9.86 3.36 2.22
CA PHE A 310 -9.00 2.22 1.90
C PHE A 310 -9.62 0.88 2.31
N ASP A 311 -9.93 0.71 3.60
CA ASP A 311 -10.30 -0.59 4.16
C ASP A 311 -11.68 -1.07 3.71
N PHE A 312 -12.63 -0.15 3.58
CA PHE A 312 -13.99 -0.54 3.20
C PHE A 312 -14.02 -1.17 1.81
N PHE A 313 -13.19 -0.70 0.87
CA PHE A 313 -13.08 -1.36 -0.43
C PHE A 313 -12.28 -2.64 -0.35
N ASN A 314 -11.12 -2.64 0.29
CA ASN A 314 -10.23 -3.81 0.34
C ASN A 314 -10.91 -5.03 0.96
N ILE A 315 -11.52 -4.84 2.12
CA ILE A 315 -12.17 -5.94 2.84
C ILE A 315 -13.46 -6.38 2.15
N SER A 316 -14.29 -5.41 1.70
CA SER A 316 -15.50 -5.76 0.93
C SER A 316 -15.17 -6.43 -0.39
N GLY A 317 -14.09 -6.03 -1.05
CA GLY A 317 -13.60 -6.61 -2.29
C GLY A 317 -13.11 -8.04 -2.08
N SER A 318 -12.33 -8.27 -1.04
CA SER A 318 -11.89 -9.63 -0.67
C SER A 318 -13.08 -10.55 -0.39
N LEU A 319 -14.08 -10.08 0.37
CA LEU A 319 -15.31 -10.84 0.64
C LEU A 319 -16.15 -11.08 -0.62
N PHE A 320 -16.19 -10.09 -1.53
CA PHE A 320 -16.86 -10.26 -2.81
C PHE A 320 -16.22 -11.38 -3.63
N VAL A 321 -14.88 -11.35 -3.77
CA VAL A 321 -14.12 -12.41 -4.46
C VAL A 321 -14.37 -13.75 -3.81
N GLU A 322 -14.35 -13.82 -2.47
CA GLU A 322 -14.59 -15.06 -1.74
C GLU A 322 -15.96 -15.67 -2.03
N LYS A 323 -16.99 -14.84 -2.16
CA LYS A 323 -18.36 -15.29 -2.43
C LYS A 323 -18.63 -15.66 -3.88
N GLU A 324 -18.02 -14.95 -4.82
CA GLU A 324 -18.26 -15.14 -6.26
C GLU A 324 -17.37 -16.22 -6.87
N THR A 325 -16.41 -16.79 -6.11
CA THR A 325 -15.49 -17.80 -6.65
C THR A 325 -15.59 -19.14 -5.93
N SER A 326 -15.42 -20.24 -6.69
CA SER A 326 -15.32 -21.58 -6.13
C SER A 326 -14.07 -21.72 -5.24
N ARG A 327 -14.09 -22.67 -4.30
CA ARG A 327 -12.96 -22.94 -3.40
C ARG A 327 -11.66 -23.22 -4.14
N GLU A 328 -11.72 -23.84 -5.32
CA GLU A 328 -10.55 -24.24 -6.12
C GLU A 328 -9.77 -23.07 -6.69
N ILE A 329 -10.45 -21.98 -7.10
CA ILE A 329 -9.81 -20.81 -7.73
C ILE A 329 -9.79 -19.57 -6.84
N ARG A 330 -10.35 -19.64 -5.63
CA ARG A 330 -10.50 -18.51 -4.70
C ARG A 330 -9.17 -17.80 -4.40
N SER A 331 -8.15 -18.57 -4.05
CA SER A 331 -6.81 -18.02 -3.76
C SER A 331 -6.24 -17.29 -4.99
N SER A 332 -6.35 -17.88 -6.17
CA SER A 332 -5.91 -17.26 -7.42
C SER A 332 -6.71 -16.00 -7.76
N ALA A 333 -8.02 -15.99 -7.49
CA ALA A 333 -8.87 -14.81 -7.70
C ALA A 333 -8.51 -13.66 -6.74
N GLN A 334 -8.19 -13.97 -5.47
CA GLN A 334 -7.62 -12.99 -4.54
C GLN A 334 -6.27 -12.44 -5.04
N GLY A 335 -5.43 -13.31 -5.62
CA GLY A 335 -4.19 -12.90 -6.26
C GLY A 335 -4.43 -11.91 -7.41
N VAL A 336 -5.41 -12.17 -8.30
CA VAL A 336 -5.78 -11.23 -9.36
C VAL A 336 -6.30 -9.92 -8.77
N PHE A 337 -7.11 -9.95 -7.73
CA PHE A 337 -7.55 -8.73 -7.04
C PHE A 337 -6.36 -7.88 -6.57
N MET A 338 -5.35 -8.51 -5.95
CA MET A 338 -4.13 -7.82 -5.50
C MET A 338 -3.27 -7.32 -6.68
N ILE A 339 -3.19 -8.08 -7.77
CA ILE A 339 -2.50 -7.65 -9.00
C ILE A 339 -3.19 -6.41 -9.59
N MET A 340 -4.52 -6.39 -9.63
CA MET A 340 -5.27 -5.24 -10.16
C MET A 340 -5.12 -4.00 -9.28
N THR A 341 -5.18 -4.14 -7.94
CA THR A 341 -5.03 -3.00 -7.01
C THR A 341 -3.58 -2.54 -6.89
N ASN A 342 -2.69 -3.42 -6.41
CA ASN A 342 -1.32 -3.07 -6.03
C ASN A 342 -0.32 -3.22 -7.19
N GLY A 343 -0.68 -3.94 -8.26
CA GLY A 343 0.10 -4.05 -9.48
C GLY A 343 -0.28 -2.96 -10.48
N PHE A 344 -1.30 -3.21 -11.28
CA PHE A 344 -1.72 -2.29 -12.34
C PHE A 344 -2.22 -0.95 -11.82
N GLY A 345 -3.03 -0.95 -10.73
CA GLY A 345 -3.52 0.28 -10.12
C GLY A 345 -2.38 1.17 -9.64
N ALA A 346 -1.41 0.59 -8.92
CA ALA A 346 -0.25 1.32 -8.45
C ALA A 346 0.62 1.84 -9.61
N PHE A 347 0.85 1.01 -10.62
CA PHE A 347 1.65 1.39 -11.78
C PHE A 347 1.05 2.57 -12.54
N PHE A 348 -0.16 2.38 -13.08
CA PHE A 348 -0.80 3.41 -13.90
C PHE A 348 -1.18 4.65 -13.07
N GLY A 349 -1.64 4.44 -11.82
CA GLY A 349 -2.05 5.53 -10.94
C GLY A 349 -0.90 6.46 -10.57
N SER A 350 0.28 5.91 -10.28
CA SER A 350 1.46 6.71 -9.93
C SER A 350 1.95 7.57 -11.09
N TYR A 351 2.01 7.00 -12.31
CA TYR A 351 2.38 7.77 -13.50
C TYR A 351 1.34 8.84 -13.85
N ALA A 352 0.05 8.47 -13.82
CA ALA A 352 -1.02 9.42 -14.11
C ALA A 352 -1.06 10.57 -13.10
N ALA A 353 -0.87 10.27 -11.80
CA ALA A 353 -0.81 11.29 -10.76
C ALA A 353 0.37 12.24 -10.97
N GLY A 354 1.54 11.72 -11.29
CA GLY A 354 2.71 12.55 -11.60
C GLY A 354 2.49 13.49 -12.77
N ALA A 355 1.92 12.99 -13.87
CA ALA A 355 1.60 13.79 -15.05
C ALA A 355 0.55 14.89 -14.73
N VAL A 356 -0.44 14.57 -13.90
CA VAL A 356 -1.42 15.56 -13.45
C VAL A 356 -0.76 16.66 -12.63
N VAL A 357 0.11 16.30 -11.69
CA VAL A 357 0.82 17.28 -10.85
C VAL A 357 1.72 18.18 -11.69
N ASP A 358 2.44 17.64 -12.67
CA ASP A 358 3.28 18.43 -13.56
C ASP A 358 2.48 19.39 -14.45
N ALA A 359 1.26 18.98 -14.88
CA ALA A 359 0.45 19.77 -15.79
C ALA A 359 -0.33 20.89 -15.10
N TRP A 360 -0.86 20.65 -13.90
CA TRP A 360 -1.79 21.57 -13.22
C TRP A 360 -1.25 22.14 -11.91
N GLY A 361 -0.21 21.56 -11.32
CA GLY A 361 0.34 22.01 -10.03
C GLY A 361 -0.64 21.87 -8.86
N TRP A 362 -0.40 22.62 -7.77
CA TRP A 362 -1.19 22.60 -6.55
C TRP A 362 -2.01 23.90 -6.37
N PRO A 363 -3.23 23.85 -5.85
CA PRO A 363 -4.02 22.69 -5.37
C PRO A 363 -4.85 21.98 -6.45
N ASP A 364 -4.78 22.41 -7.71
CA ASP A 364 -5.69 21.97 -8.79
C ASP A 364 -5.65 20.46 -9.03
N SER A 365 -4.47 19.86 -8.89
CA SER A 365 -4.32 18.40 -8.99
C SER A 365 -5.22 17.65 -8.01
N TRP A 366 -5.42 18.15 -6.79
CA TRP A 366 -6.30 17.51 -5.82
C TRP A 366 -7.77 17.55 -6.21
N TYR A 367 -8.22 18.65 -6.84
CA TYR A 367 -9.59 18.75 -7.38
C TYR A 367 -9.78 17.78 -8.56
N ILE A 368 -8.76 17.62 -9.42
CA ILE A 368 -8.79 16.64 -10.51
C ILE A 368 -8.87 15.23 -9.94
N PHE A 369 -8.09 14.89 -8.91
CA PHE A 369 -8.16 13.59 -8.25
C PHE A 369 -9.52 13.35 -7.55
N ALA A 370 -10.12 14.38 -6.96
CA ALA A 370 -11.47 14.29 -6.40
C ALA A 370 -12.51 14.05 -7.49
N GLY A 371 -12.39 14.74 -8.62
CA GLY A 371 -13.23 14.52 -9.81
C GLY A 371 -13.08 13.10 -10.37
N TYR A 372 -11.86 12.60 -10.47
CA TYR A 372 -11.58 11.21 -10.85
C TYR A 372 -12.30 10.22 -9.92
N ALA A 373 -12.13 10.36 -8.60
CA ALA A 373 -12.77 9.48 -7.62
C ALA A 373 -14.30 9.56 -7.70
N LEU A 374 -14.88 10.76 -7.95
CA LEU A 374 -16.30 10.94 -8.13
C LEU A 374 -16.82 10.22 -9.38
N VAL A 375 -16.12 10.35 -10.50
CA VAL A 375 -16.47 9.62 -11.74
C VAL A 375 -16.44 8.12 -11.50
N VAL A 376 -15.39 7.59 -10.84
CA VAL A 376 -15.28 6.18 -10.50
C VAL A 376 -16.48 5.74 -9.63
N ALA A 377 -16.84 6.51 -8.60
CA ALA A 377 -17.98 6.19 -7.72
C ALA A 377 -19.32 6.19 -8.48
N VAL A 378 -19.56 7.20 -9.32
CA VAL A 378 -20.79 7.30 -10.11
C VAL A 378 -20.90 6.16 -11.10
N VAL A 379 -19.85 5.89 -11.89
CA VAL A 379 -19.88 4.80 -12.88
C VAL A 379 -20.04 3.46 -12.19
N PHE A 380 -19.36 3.22 -11.06
CA PHE A 380 -19.52 1.99 -10.28
C PHE A 380 -20.96 1.80 -9.81
N ALA A 381 -21.61 2.85 -9.32
CA ALA A 381 -22.99 2.77 -8.81
C ALA A 381 -23.97 2.23 -9.86
N PHE A 382 -23.78 2.63 -11.13
CA PHE A 382 -24.65 2.20 -12.25
C PHE A 382 -24.22 0.87 -12.88
N VAL A 383 -22.93 0.62 -13.01
CA VAL A 383 -22.40 -0.54 -13.76
C VAL A 383 -22.31 -1.78 -12.87
N PHE A 384 -21.89 -1.64 -11.61
CA PHE A 384 -21.73 -2.77 -10.70
C PHE A 384 -23.07 -3.16 -10.09
N LYS A 385 -23.69 -4.19 -10.67
CA LYS A 385 -25.00 -4.73 -10.22
C LYS A 385 -24.76 -5.89 -9.23
N TYR A 386 -24.90 -5.61 -7.94
CA TYR A 386 -24.83 -6.60 -6.87
C TYR A 386 -25.97 -6.37 -5.88
N LYS A 387 -26.77 -7.43 -5.61
CA LYS A 387 -27.86 -7.39 -4.63
C LYS A 387 -27.34 -7.89 -3.28
N HIS A 388 -27.62 -7.16 -2.24
CA HIS A 388 -27.30 -7.55 -0.88
C HIS A 388 -28.30 -8.63 -0.42
N ASN A 389 -27.78 -9.74 0.10
CA ASN A 389 -28.56 -10.76 0.80
C ASN A 389 -28.14 -10.78 2.29
N PRO A 390 -28.97 -10.27 3.21
CA PRO A 390 -28.64 -10.20 4.63
C PRO A 390 -28.36 -11.57 5.27
N ALA A 391 -29.03 -12.63 4.78
CA ALA A 391 -28.87 -13.99 5.31
C ALA A 391 -27.46 -14.57 5.05
N GLU A 392 -26.80 -14.18 3.95
CA GLU A 392 -25.44 -14.61 3.62
C GLU A 392 -24.37 -13.94 4.48
N MET A 393 -24.69 -12.79 5.10
CA MET A 393 -23.77 -12.07 5.97
C MET A 393 -23.79 -12.59 7.41
N ALA A 394 -24.81 -13.34 7.81
CA ALA A 394 -24.88 -13.95 9.14
C ALA A 394 -23.90 -15.12 9.29
N SER A 395 -23.49 -15.76 8.19
CA SER A 395 -22.54 -16.89 8.18
C SER A 395 -21.06 -16.50 8.33
N VAL A 396 -20.73 -15.22 8.32
CA VAL A 396 -19.35 -14.71 8.48
C VAL A 396 -18.90 -14.68 9.96
N ASN A 397 -19.72 -15.16 10.87
CA ASN A 397 -19.47 -15.16 12.32
C ASN A 397 -19.02 -16.52 12.88
N HIS A 398 -18.60 -17.49 12.05
CA HIS A 398 -18.11 -18.78 12.55
C HIS A 398 -16.73 -19.10 12.00
#